data_ac60cd08cc585530a1b76bde0e90479a
#
_entry.id   ac60cd08cc585530a1b76bde0e90479a
#
_cell.length_a   1.000
_cell.length_b   1.000
_cell.length_c   1.000
_cell.angle_alpha   90.00
_cell.angle_beta   90.00
_cell.angle_gamma   90.00
#
_symmetry.space_group_name_H-M   'P 1'
#
loop_
_entity.id
_entity.type
_entity.pdbx_description
1 polymer ?
#
loop_
_entity_poly.entity_id
_entity_poly.type
_entity_poly.pdbx_seq_one_letter_code
_entity_poly.pdbx_strand_id
1 'polypeptide(L)'
;MKLFLRYILLDVLKIYFAALLLLTVLLVMIIVVNQAIQLGLPLKHALFLVPCTLPEQLRLSIPMTLLLATTISFSRMAGSNEIIAVKSLGIAPWQLMWPVWGLALVFSLVCVWLNDYAVTTGRSRVTQVVYRALEDIIYSELGKNGKFKQQFGDDTYTISVERIEGKKLIFPEIVSHKSQRTVKMDEAEIHVDYDQAILTITFTNLLMSTGSDMIVSRDKTFSFPIPNPEKSNPDLKSPSEVPMSMIKDQVEKCHARIAAAQQKMASLTAFSLVTGDSSWAASQTWRNCENEVAGVSERLQRLHTEPNRRWANGFSCFFFVWLGIPLAIRLQRADVFSSFFACFLPILALYYPLLIGGVNGAKSGTLPPSFVWIGNLCLGIIGYWFIKQIHKN
;
A
#
# COMPACT_ATOMS: atom_id res chain seq x y z
N MET A 1 -23.75 -30.65 -21.93
CA MET A 1 -23.49 -29.76 -20.79
C MET A 1 -22.03 -29.42 -20.59
N LYS A 2 -21.09 -30.39 -20.52
CA LYS A 2 -19.64 -30.12 -20.34
C LYS A 2 -19.06 -29.18 -21.41
N LEU A 3 -19.44 -29.31 -22.68
CA LEU A 3 -18.96 -28.47 -23.78
C LEU A 3 -19.41 -27.00 -23.61
N PHE A 4 -20.67 -26.78 -23.22
CA PHE A 4 -21.19 -25.43 -23.01
C PHE A 4 -20.57 -24.74 -21.80
N LEU A 5 -20.37 -25.46 -20.70
CA LEU A 5 -19.64 -24.92 -19.54
C LEU A 5 -18.19 -24.54 -19.89
N ARG A 6 -17.51 -25.38 -20.69
CA ARG A 6 -16.15 -25.07 -21.20
C ARG A 6 -16.16 -23.85 -22.11
N TYR A 7 -17.18 -23.69 -22.94
CA TYR A 7 -17.35 -22.52 -23.79
C TYR A 7 -17.43 -21.23 -22.96
N ILE A 8 -18.32 -21.19 -21.93
CA ILE A 8 -18.48 -20.04 -21.03
C ILE A 8 -17.15 -19.71 -20.33
N LEU A 9 -16.49 -20.72 -19.74
CA LEU A 9 -15.21 -20.51 -19.04
C LEU A 9 -14.13 -19.94 -19.97
N LEU A 10 -14.02 -20.50 -21.19
CA LEU A 10 -13.02 -20.03 -22.16
C LEU A 10 -13.33 -18.62 -22.65
N ASP A 11 -14.60 -18.28 -22.84
CA ASP A 11 -15.01 -16.94 -23.22
C ASP A 11 -14.70 -15.92 -22.13
N VAL A 12 -15.08 -16.21 -20.88
CA VAL A 12 -14.73 -15.37 -19.72
C VAL A 12 -13.21 -15.21 -19.57
N LEU A 13 -12.43 -16.28 -19.70
CA LEU A 13 -10.97 -16.25 -19.59
C LEU A 13 -10.30 -15.42 -20.69
N LYS A 14 -10.77 -15.53 -21.95
CA LYS A 14 -10.25 -14.71 -23.05
C LYS A 14 -10.44 -13.22 -22.78
N ILE A 15 -11.65 -12.81 -22.42
CA ILE A 15 -11.97 -11.42 -22.10
C ILE A 15 -11.18 -10.97 -20.86
N TYR A 16 -11.09 -11.83 -19.84
CA TYR A 16 -10.37 -11.57 -18.62
C TYR A 16 -8.89 -11.26 -18.86
N PHE A 17 -8.16 -12.14 -19.57
CA PHE A 17 -6.73 -11.93 -19.84
C PHE A 17 -6.48 -10.70 -20.71
N ALA A 18 -7.30 -10.44 -21.71
CA ALA A 18 -7.21 -9.23 -22.53
C ALA A 18 -7.44 -7.96 -21.70
N ALA A 19 -8.48 -7.94 -20.88
CA ALA A 19 -8.79 -6.82 -20.01
C ALA A 19 -7.73 -6.65 -18.89
N LEU A 20 -7.24 -7.76 -18.31
CA LEU A 20 -6.21 -7.74 -17.28
C LEU A 20 -4.92 -7.12 -17.80
N LEU A 21 -4.47 -7.53 -18.99
CA LEU A 21 -3.27 -6.98 -19.60
C LEU A 21 -3.42 -5.48 -19.84
N LEU A 22 -4.53 -5.07 -20.48
CA LEU A 22 -4.79 -3.66 -20.78
C LEU A 22 -4.85 -2.80 -19.50
N LEU A 23 -5.65 -3.21 -18.51
CA LEU A 23 -5.83 -2.45 -17.27
C LEU A 23 -4.56 -2.41 -16.43
N THR A 24 -3.82 -3.53 -16.33
CA THR A 24 -2.58 -3.60 -15.58
C THR A 24 -1.51 -2.71 -16.19
N VAL A 25 -1.32 -2.74 -17.52
CA VAL A 25 -0.36 -1.86 -18.20
C VAL A 25 -0.71 -0.40 -17.97
N LEU A 26 -2.00 -0.04 -18.09
CA LEU A 26 -2.47 1.33 -17.87
C LEU A 26 -2.20 1.80 -16.44
N LEU A 27 -2.53 0.99 -15.42
CA LEU A 27 -2.30 1.35 -14.03
C LEU A 27 -0.81 1.44 -13.69
N VAL A 28 0.01 0.51 -14.17
CA VAL A 28 1.47 0.54 -13.98
C VAL A 28 2.04 1.81 -14.60
N MET A 29 1.66 2.14 -15.83
CA MET A 29 2.12 3.36 -16.50
C MET A 29 1.77 4.62 -15.71
N ILE A 30 0.51 4.75 -15.25
CA ILE A 30 0.07 5.91 -14.45
C ILE A 30 0.91 6.03 -13.17
N ILE A 31 1.13 4.93 -12.45
CA ILE A 31 1.83 4.96 -11.17
C ILE A 31 3.33 5.21 -11.36
N VAL A 32 3.96 4.56 -12.33
CA VAL A 32 5.38 4.76 -12.61
C VAL A 32 5.66 6.19 -13.06
N VAL A 33 4.80 6.75 -13.93
CA VAL A 33 4.93 8.15 -14.39
C VAL A 33 4.75 9.11 -13.20
N ASN A 34 3.71 8.91 -12.37
CA ASN A 34 3.50 9.75 -11.19
C ASN A 34 4.68 9.68 -10.20
N GLN A 35 5.20 8.49 -9.92
CA GLN A 35 6.36 8.32 -9.04
C GLN A 35 7.63 8.93 -9.64
N ALA A 36 7.84 8.78 -10.95
CA ALA A 36 8.98 9.38 -11.63
C ALA A 36 8.94 10.91 -11.55
N ILE A 37 7.77 11.52 -11.74
CA ILE A 37 7.59 12.97 -11.64
C ILE A 37 7.78 13.44 -10.18
N GLN A 38 7.16 12.78 -9.21
CA GLN A 38 7.22 13.17 -7.80
C GLN A 38 8.62 13.05 -7.20
N LEU A 39 9.39 12.05 -7.64
CA LEU A 39 10.72 11.76 -7.12
C LEU A 39 11.83 12.35 -7.99
N GLY A 40 11.51 13.05 -9.10
CA GLY A 40 12.52 13.57 -10.02
C GLY A 40 13.38 12.49 -10.69
N LEU A 41 12.87 11.24 -10.79
CA LEU A 41 13.63 10.09 -11.28
C LEU A 41 13.94 10.20 -12.77
N PRO A 42 15.20 9.99 -13.20
CA PRO A 42 15.54 9.79 -14.59
C PRO A 42 14.79 8.58 -15.18
N LEU A 43 14.45 8.65 -16.47
CA LEU A 43 13.66 7.63 -17.18
C LEU A 43 14.23 6.20 -17.02
N LYS A 44 15.55 6.06 -16.95
CA LYS A 44 16.24 4.79 -16.72
C LYS A 44 15.76 4.12 -15.40
N HIS A 45 15.71 4.87 -14.31
CA HIS A 45 15.33 4.38 -12.99
C HIS A 45 13.81 4.17 -12.89
N ALA A 46 13.01 4.99 -13.57
CA ALA A 46 11.57 4.80 -13.67
C ALA A 46 11.20 3.42 -14.25
N LEU A 47 11.95 2.93 -15.24
CA LEU A 47 11.70 1.62 -15.84
C LEU A 47 11.92 0.47 -14.85
N PHE A 48 12.86 0.59 -13.91
CA PHE A 48 13.08 -0.41 -12.85
C PHE A 48 11.94 -0.44 -11.81
N LEU A 49 11.10 0.59 -11.73
CA LEU A 49 9.92 0.59 -10.87
C LEU A 49 8.79 -0.30 -11.42
N VAL A 50 8.74 -0.53 -12.73
CA VAL A 50 7.70 -1.35 -13.38
C VAL A 50 7.55 -2.73 -12.74
N PRO A 51 8.59 -3.59 -12.65
CA PRO A 51 8.46 -4.90 -12.03
C PRO A 51 8.20 -4.84 -10.52
N CYS A 52 8.59 -3.75 -9.85
CA CYS A 52 8.38 -3.59 -8.42
C CYS A 52 6.92 -3.23 -8.07
N THR A 53 6.27 -2.43 -8.93
CA THR A 53 4.88 -2.01 -8.74
C THR A 53 3.86 -3.01 -9.28
N LEU A 54 4.28 -3.88 -10.21
CA LEU A 54 3.40 -4.85 -10.88
C LEU A 54 2.55 -5.70 -9.93
N PRO A 55 3.08 -6.30 -8.85
CA PRO A 55 2.29 -7.14 -7.93
C PRO A 55 1.17 -6.36 -7.23
N GLU A 56 1.43 -5.08 -6.89
CA GLU A 56 0.43 -4.21 -6.26
C GLU A 56 -0.69 -3.85 -7.24
N GLN A 57 -0.36 -3.62 -8.51
CA GLN A 57 -1.35 -3.32 -9.54
C GLN A 57 -2.18 -4.54 -9.92
N LEU A 58 -1.56 -5.72 -10.02
CA LEU A 58 -2.28 -6.97 -10.27
C LEU A 58 -3.33 -7.24 -9.19
N ARG A 59 -3.01 -6.99 -7.93
CA ARG A 59 -3.95 -7.13 -6.81
C ARG A 59 -5.24 -6.33 -7.01
N LEU A 60 -5.14 -5.12 -7.58
CA LEU A 60 -6.28 -4.24 -7.85
C LEU A 60 -6.96 -4.59 -9.18
N SER A 61 -6.19 -4.94 -10.20
CA SER A 61 -6.70 -5.23 -11.55
C SER A 61 -7.51 -6.52 -11.60
N ILE A 62 -7.09 -7.57 -10.90
CA ILE A 62 -7.73 -8.90 -10.96
C ILE A 62 -9.23 -8.85 -10.62
N PRO A 63 -9.69 -8.30 -9.47
CA PRO A 63 -11.12 -8.28 -9.16
C PRO A 63 -11.94 -7.43 -10.14
N MET A 64 -11.38 -6.30 -10.60
CA MET A 64 -12.02 -5.40 -11.55
C MET A 64 -12.20 -6.04 -12.93
N THR A 65 -11.13 -6.65 -13.44
CA THR A 65 -11.15 -7.30 -14.76
C THR A 65 -11.98 -8.57 -14.77
N LEU A 66 -12.03 -9.30 -13.66
CA LEU A 66 -12.88 -10.48 -13.55
C LEU A 66 -14.36 -10.09 -13.53
N LEU A 67 -14.72 -9.02 -12.82
CA LEU A 67 -16.05 -8.44 -12.89
C LEU A 67 -16.39 -8.01 -14.32
N LEU A 68 -15.51 -7.29 -14.99
CA LEU A 68 -15.70 -6.83 -16.37
C LEU A 68 -15.90 -8.01 -17.32
N ALA A 69 -15.03 -9.01 -17.27
CA ALA A 69 -15.09 -10.19 -18.14
C ALA A 69 -16.39 -10.97 -17.94
N THR A 70 -16.77 -11.22 -16.70
CA THR A 70 -18.01 -11.93 -16.39
C THR A 70 -19.25 -11.14 -16.81
N THR A 71 -19.25 -9.82 -16.57
CA THR A 71 -20.35 -8.94 -16.97
C THR A 71 -20.51 -8.91 -18.49
N ILE A 72 -19.41 -8.76 -19.25
CA ILE A 72 -19.43 -8.77 -20.73
C ILE A 72 -19.97 -10.09 -21.26
N SER A 73 -19.41 -11.23 -20.79
CA SER A 73 -19.83 -12.55 -21.27
C SER A 73 -21.31 -12.82 -21.00
N PHE A 74 -21.77 -12.59 -19.76
CA PHE A 74 -23.15 -12.87 -19.39
C PHE A 74 -24.16 -11.86 -19.97
N SER A 75 -23.79 -10.59 -20.08
CA SER A 75 -24.61 -9.57 -20.75
C SER A 75 -24.79 -9.91 -22.23
N ARG A 76 -23.72 -10.33 -22.93
CA ARG A 76 -23.81 -10.78 -24.31
C ARG A 76 -24.70 -12.01 -24.49
N MET A 77 -24.54 -13.05 -23.66
CA MET A 77 -25.36 -14.25 -23.67
C MET A 77 -26.83 -13.95 -23.35
N ALA A 78 -27.07 -12.99 -22.45
CA ALA A 78 -28.43 -12.56 -22.14
C ALA A 78 -29.06 -11.79 -23.32
N GLY A 79 -28.30 -10.89 -23.96
CA GLY A 79 -28.76 -10.12 -25.14
C GLY A 79 -29.00 -10.97 -26.37
N SER A 80 -28.22 -12.03 -26.59
CA SER A 80 -28.46 -13.01 -27.69
C SER A 80 -29.49 -14.07 -27.36
N ASN A 81 -30.19 -13.97 -26.22
CA ASN A 81 -31.19 -14.93 -25.75
C ASN A 81 -30.66 -16.36 -25.51
N GLU A 82 -29.37 -16.58 -25.45
CA GLU A 82 -28.75 -17.88 -25.19
C GLU A 82 -29.18 -18.44 -23.82
N ILE A 83 -29.27 -17.56 -22.81
CA ILE A 83 -29.71 -17.94 -21.45
C ILE A 83 -31.19 -18.41 -21.48
N ILE A 84 -32.04 -17.74 -22.26
CA ILE A 84 -33.43 -18.12 -22.42
C ILE A 84 -33.54 -19.48 -23.13
N ALA A 85 -32.74 -19.68 -24.18
CA ALA A 85 -32.72 -20.96 -24.92
C ALA A 85 -32.27 -22.12 -24.01
N VAL A 86 -31.27 -21.89 -23.14
CA VAL A 86 -30.80 -22.90 -22.18
C VAL A 86 -31.91 -23.19 -21.13
N LYS A 87 -32.62 -22.14 -20.67
CA LYS A 87 -33.70 -22.27 -19.71
C LYS A 87 -34.88 -23.06 -20.32
N SER A 88 -35.20 -22.87 -21.61
CA SER A 88 -36.24 -23.62 -22.29
C SER A 88 -35.96 -25.13 -22.43
N LEU A 89 -34.68 -25.52 -22.37
CA LEU A 89 -34.22 -26.92 -22.30
C LEU A 89 -34.29 -27.50 -20.87
N GLY A 90 -34.85 -26.77 -19.90
CA GLY A 90 -34.98 -27.22 -18.51
C GLY A 90 -33.71 -27.07 -17.68
N ILE A 91 -32.68 -26.41 -18.20
CA ILE A 91 -31.42 -26.20 -17.49
C ILE A 91 -31.53 -24.92 -16.63
N ALA A 92 -31.37 -25.06 -15.33
CA ALA A 92 -31.43 -23.90 -14.43
C ALA A 92 -30.26 -22.93 -14.65
N PRO A 93 -30.48 -21.61 -14.67
CA PRO A 93 -29.42 -20.58 -14.83
C PRO A 93 -28.28 -20.72 -13.82
N TRP A 94 -28.55 -21.20 -12.62
CA TRP A 94 -27.57 -21.52 -11.60
C TRP A 94 -26.44 -22.44 -12.10
N GLN A 95 -26.75 -23.43 -12.93
CA GLN A 95 -25.78 -24.39 -13.46
C GLN A 95 -24.79 -23.72 -14.43
N LEU A 96 -25.18 -22.59 -15.04
CA LEU A 96 -24.26 -21.79 -15.87
C LEU A 96 -23.31 -20.92 -15.02
N MET A 97 -23.81 -20.44 -13.89
CA MET A 97 -23.05 -19.53 -13.02
C MET A 97 -22.01 -20.26 -12.19
N TRP A 98 -22.32 -21.49 -11.74
CA TRP A 98 -21.48 -22.28 -10.83
C TRP A 98 -20.01 -22.40 -11.24
N PRO A 99 -19.65 -22.76 -12.50
CA PRO A 99 -18.24 -22.90 -12.88
C PRO A 99 -17.48 -21.56 -12.85
N VAL A 100 -18.17 -20.46 -13.13
CA VAL A 100 -17.58 -19.12 -13.08
C VAL A 100 -17.35 -18.67 -11.64
N TRP A 101 -18.24 -19.02 -10.70
CA TRP A 101 -18.02 -18.79 -9.27
C TRP A 101 -16.85 -19.63 -8.73
N GLY A 102 -16.70 -20.88 -9.21
CA GLY A 102 -15.54 -21.70 -8.91
C GLY A 102 -14.23 -21.05 -9.38
N LEU A 103 -14.25 -20.51 -10.60
CA LEU A 103 -13.12 -19.74 -11.14
C LEU A 103 -12.83 -18.49 -10.30
N ALA A 104 -13.86 -17.73 -9.93
CA ALA A 104 -13.73 -16.55 -9.09
C ALA A 104 -13.15 -16.86 -7.70
N LEU A 105 -13.51 -18.02 -7.14
CA LEU A 105 -12.93 -18.48 -5.87
C LEU A 105 -11.42 -18.79 -6.01
N VAL A 106 -11.01 -19.42 -7.11
CA VAL A 106 -9.59 -19.67 -7.39
C VAL A 106 -8.83 -18.33 -7.51
N PHE A 107 -9.36 -17.37 -8.28
CA PHE A 107 -8.75 -16.05 -8.38
C PHE A 107 -8.74 -15.29 -7.05
N SER A 108 -9.76 -15.49 -6.19
CA SER A 108 -9.76 -14.92 -4.83
C SER A 108 -8.57 -15.43 -4.00
N LEU A 109 -8.27 -16.72 -4.05
CA LEU A 109 -7.10 -17.27 -3.36
C LEU A 109 -5.78 -16.73 -3.94
N VAL A 110 -5.70 -16.59 -5.26
CA VAL A 110 -4.55 -15.95 -5.91
C VAL A 110 -4.40 -14.50 -5.46
N CYS A 111 -5.50 -13.75 -5.34
CA CYS A 111 -5.47 -12.38 -4.83
C CYS A 111 -5.03 -12.30 -3.36
N VAL A 112 -5.46 -13.23 -2.49
CA VAL A 112 -4.98 -13.29 -1.10
C VAL A 112 -3.46 -13.48 -1.07
N TRP A 113 -2.95 -14.44 -1.87
CA TRP A 113 -1.51 -14.67 -1.98
C TRP A 113 -0.76 -13.45 -2.53
N LEU A 114 -1.28 -12.81 -3.60
CA LEU A 114 -0.71 -11.58 -4.16
C LEU A 114 -0.72 -10.43 -3.18
N ASN A 115 -1.74 -10.31 -2.32
CA ASN A 115 -1.78 -9.29 -1.28
C ASN A 115 -0.58 -9.41 -0.32
N ASP A 116 -0.22 -10.63 0.08
CA ASP A 116 0.94 -10.85 0.95
C ASP A 116 2.25 -10.65 0.20
N TYR A 117 2.37 -11.18 -1.01
CA TYR A 117 3.55 -11.04 -1.86
C TYR A 117 3.85 -9.58 -2.23
N ALA A 118 2.83 -8.79 -2.59
CA ALA A 118 2.98 -7.37 -2.92
C ALA A 118 3.51 -6.55 -1.74
N VAL A 119 3.04 -6.87 -0.53
CA VAL A 119 3.49 -6.21 0.70
C VAL A 119 4.94 -6.53 1.02
N THR A 120 5.31 -7.80 0.92
CA THR A 120 6.66 -8.24 1.32
C THR A 120 7.74 -7.85 0.32
N THR A 121 7.40 -7.82 -0.97
CA THR A 121 8.39 -7.68 -2.04
C THR A 121 8.30 -6.31 -2.73
N GLY A 122 7.09 -5.77 -2.93
CA GLY A 122 6.88 -4.57 -3.74
C GLY A 122 7.50 -3.32 -3.10
N ARG A 123 7.11 -2.98 -1.89
CA ARG A 123 7.56 -1.74 -1.23
C ARG A 123 9.06 -1.74 -0.90
N SER A 124 9.59 -2.85 -0.43
CA SER A 124 11.03 -2.98 -0.18
C SER A 124 11.85 -2.72 -1.42
N ARG A 125 11.45 -3.30 -2.57
CA ARG A 125 12.14 -3.12 -3.85
C ARG A 125 12.00 -1.71 -4.41
N VAL A 126 10.82 -1.09 -4.29
CA VAL A 126 10.64 0.32 -4.69
C VAL A 126 11.59 1.21 -3.92
N THR A 127 11.69 1.03 -2.60
CA THR A 127 12.61 1.80 -1.77
C THR A 127 14.07 1.57 -2.15
N GLN A 128 14.46 0.34 -2.48
CA GLN A 128 15.82 0.05 -2.98
C GLN A 128 16.12 0.76 -4.31
N VAL A 129 15.17 0.74 -5.25
CA VAL A 129 15.34 1.45 -6.53
C VAL A 129 15.49 2.94 -6.32
N VAL A 130 14.70 3.53 -5.42
CA VAL A 130 14.81 4.95 -5.06
C VAL A 130 16.17 5.26 -4.43
N TYR A 131 16.66 4.42 -3.52
CA TYR A 131 18.00 4.62 -2.94
C TYR A 131 19.12 4.48 -3.97
N ARG A 132 19.04 3.51 -4.89
CA ARG A 132 20.00 3.40 -5.99
C ARG A 132 19.97 4.60 -6.95
N ALA A 133 18.82 5.25 -7.05
CA ALA A 133 18.67 6.45 -7.86
C ALA A 133 18.93 7.74 -7.07
N LEU A 134 19.14 7.67 -5.74
CA LEU A 134 19.21 8.86 -4.88
C LEU A 134 20.33 9.81 -5.31
N GLU A 135 21.49 9.28 -5.63
CA GLU A 135 22.63 10.07 -6.14
C GLU A 135 22.24 10.80 -7.43
N ASP A 136 21.69 10.07 -8.42
CA ASP A 136 21.26 10.64 -9.69
C ASP A 136 20.10 11.65 -9.54
N ILE A 137 19.19 11.41 -8.58
CA ILE A 137 18.09 12.33 -8.26
C ILE A 137 18.64 13.64 -7.73
N ILE A 138 19.53 13.60 -6.75
CA ILE A 138 20.12 14.78 -6.14
C ILE A 138 20.84 15.62 -7.21
N TYR A 139 21.69 14.99 -8.02
CA TYR A 139 22.40 15.69 -9.09
C TYR A 139 21.48 16.22 -10.19
N SER A 140 20.45 15.47 -10.58
CA SER A 140 19.48 15.90 -11.59
C SER A 140 18.62 17.08 -11.12
N GLU A 141 18.17 17.05 -9.85
CA GLU A 141 17.32 18.10 -9.28
C GLU A 141 18.13 19.38 -9.04
N LEU A 142 19.35 19.25 -8.52
CA LEU A 142 20.27 20.37 -8.36
C LEU A 142 20.65 20.98 -9.71
N GLY A 143 20.83 20.17 -10.76
CA GLY A 143 21.16 20.65 -12.11
C GLY A 143 20.01 21.39 -12.78
N LYS A 144 18.75 21.04 -12.48
CA LYS A 144 17.55 21.70 -13.06
C LYS A 144 17.17 22.97 -12.32
N ASN A 145 17.11 22.88 -10.99
CA ASN A 145 16.51 23.90 -10.13
C ASN A 145 17.54 24.68 -9.33
N GLY A 146 18.82 24.28 -9.34
CA GLY A 146 19.88 24.85 -8.50
C GLY A 146 19.65 24.67 -7.00
N LYS A 147 18.55 24.04 -6.61
CA LYS A 147 18.13 23.86 -5.21
C LYS A 147 17.43 22.53 -5.02
N PHE A 148 17.76 21.85 -3.93
CA PHE A 148 17.14 20.61 -3.49
C PHE A 148 16.63 20.79 -2.07
N LYS A 149 15.32 20.55 -1.85
CA LYS A 149 14.69 20.60 -0.53
C LYS A 149 14.34 19.20 -0.06
N GLN A 150 14.78 18.86 1.14
CA GLN A 150 14.46 17.60 1.77
C GLN A 150 14.13 17.78 3.24
N GLN A 151 13.08 17.10 3.71
CA GLN A 151 12.74 17.06 5.11
C GLN A 151 13.38 15.82 5.76
N PHE A 152 14.20 16.05 6.79
CA PHE A 152 14.78 14.98 7.63
C PHE A 152 14.26 15.14 9.06
N GLY A 153 13.38 14.24 9.48
CA GLY A 153 12.71 14.35 10.77
C GLY A 153 11.84 15.61 10.84
N ASP A 154 12.08 16.44 11.86
CA ASP A 154 11.35 17.69 12.11
C ASP A 154 11.98 18.93 11.46
N ASP A 155 13.09 18.78 10.75
CA ASP A 155 13.81 19.89 10.12
C ASP A 155 13.80 19.79 8.59
N THR A 156 13.74 20.94 7.93
CA THR A 156 13.81 21.04 6.47
C THR A 156 15.18 21.57 6.07
N TYR A 157 15.88 20.80 5.26
CA TYR A 157 17.17 21.17 4.71
C TYR A 157 17.00 21.60 3.25
N THR A 158 17.61 22.74 2.91
CA THR A 158 17.70 23.21 1.54
C THR A 158 19.18 23.17 1.14
N ILE A 159 19.48 22.40 0.10
CA ILE A 159 20.79 22.38 -0.54
C ILE A 159 20.69 23.25 -1.78
N SER A 160 21.49 24.30 -1.89
CA SER A 160 21.63 25.13 -3.08
C SER A 160 23.06 25.01 -3.62
N VAL A 161 23.20 25.05 -4.94
CA VAL A 161 24.48 24.88 -5.62
C VAL A 161 24.61 25.91 -6.72
N GLU A 162 25.76 26.53 -6.87
CA GLU A 162 26.00 27.50 -7.94
C GLU A 162 26.27 26.82 -9.27
N ARG A 163 27.05 25.74 -9.28
CA ARG A 163 27.40 24.98 -10.48
C ARG A 163 27.66 23.51 -10.16
N ILE A 164 27.42 22.63 -11.13
CA ILE A 164 27.73 21.19 -11.05
C ILE A 164 28.74 20.86 -12.15
N GLU A 165 29.87 20.29 -11.79
CA GLU A 165 30.90 19.81 -12.70
C GLU A 165 31.09 18.29 -12.52
N GLY A 166 30.44 17.51 -13.36
CA GLY A 166 30.41 16.05 -13.23
C GLY A 166 29.69 15.59 -11.97
N LYS A 167 30.43 15.01 -11.01
CA LYS A 167 29.94 14.61 -9.68
C LYS A 167 30.36 15.58 -8.57
N LYS A 168 30.93 16.73 -8.90
CA LYS A 168 31.30 17.75 -7.93
C LYS A 168 30.28 18.88 -7.91
N LEU A 169 29.85 19.24 -6.72
CA LEU A 169 29.02 20.39 -6.45
C LEU A 169 29.93 21.57 -6.11
N ILE A 170 29.85 22.66 -6.86
CA ILE A 170 30.66 23.85 -6.69
C ILE A 170 29.88 24.88 -5.90
N PHE A 171 30.48 25.39 -4.81
CA PHE A 171 29.89 26.30 -3.83
C PHE A 171 28.53 25.85 -3.29
N PRO A 172 28.43 24.60 -2.79
CA PRO A 172 27.17 24.15 -2.21
C PRO A 172 26.93 24.85 -0.86
N GLU A 173 25.67 25.27 -0.67
CA GLU A 173 25.17 25.86 0.56
C GLU A 173 24.03 25.01 1.11
N ILE A 174 24.14 24.56 2.36
CA ILE A 174 23.11 23.80 3.07
C ILE A 174 22.53 24.66 4.16
N VAL A 175 21.21 24.92 4.09
CA VAL A 175 20.47 25.70 5.07
C VAL A 175 19.51 24.81 5.82
N SER A 176 19.65 24.76 7.16
CA SER A 176 18.66 24.17 8.07
C SER A 176 17.66 25.24 8.48
N HIS A 177 16.36 25.00 8.21
CA HIS A 177 15.33 26.01 8.49
C HIS A 177 14.97 26.08 9.98
N LYS A 178 15.07 24.98 10.73
CA LYS A 178 14.74 24.94 12.15
C LYS A 178 15.86 25.49 13.03
N SER A 179 17.09 25.06 12.75
CA SER A 179 18.27 25.49 13.53
C SER A 179 18.91 26.77 13.03
N GLN A 180 18.42 27.35 11.94
CA GLN A 180 18.99 28.56 11.28
C GLN A 180 20.50 28.47 11.05
N ARG A 181 20.99 27.26 10.78
CA ARG A 181 22.39 27.01 10.50
C ARG A 181 22.62 26.98 9.00
N THR A 182 23.62 27.70 8.58
CA THR A 182 24.06 27.73 7.18
C THR A 182 25.46 27.14 7.10
N VAL A 183 25.63 26.18 6.22
CA VAL A 183 26.90 25.54 5.93
C VAL A 183 27.26 25.83 4.49
N LYS A 184 28.38 26.53 4.25
CA LYS A 184 28.95 26.80 2.92
C LYS A 184 30.19 25.98 2.73
N MET A 185 30.41 25.50 1.52
CA MET A 185 31.54 24.67 1.15
C MET A 185 32.08 25.11 -0.23
N ASP A 186 33.37 24.97 -0.47
CA ASP A 186 33.94 25.26 -1.79
C ASP A 186 33.60 24.18 -2.80
N GLU A 187 33.84 22.91 -2.41
CA GLU A 187 33.46 21.75 -3.21
C GLU A 187 32.83 20.71 -2.31
N ALA A 188 31.82 19.98 -2.84
CA ALA A 188 31.27 18.79 -2.19
C ALA A 188 30.99 17.69 -3.22
N GLU A 189 31.21 16.45 -2.81
CA GLU A 189 30.85 15.26 -3.57
C GLU A 189 29.94 14.37 -2.72
N ILE A 190 28.82 13.95 -3.29
CA ILE A 190 27.85 13.08 -2.64
C ILE A 190 28.02 11.68 -3.22
N HIS A 191 28.32 10.72 -2.35
CA HIS A 191 28.42 9.31 -2.72
C HIS A 191 27.49 8.48 -1.85
N VAL A 192 26.74 7.58 -2.48
CA VAL A 192 25.81 6.68 -1.80
C VAL A 192 26.37 5.26 -1.86
N ASP A 193 26.77 4.73 -0.72
CA ASP A 193 27.12 3.32 -0.59
C ASP A 193 25.86 2.50 -0.31
N TYR A 194 25.42 1.73 -1.30
CA TYR A 194 24.19 0.94 -1.24
C TYR A 194 24.29 -0.29 -0.34
N ASP A 195 25.48 -0.88 -0.23
CA ASP A 195 25.69 -2.11 0.53
C ASP A 195 25.74 -1.83 2.04
N GLN A 196 26.34 -0.71 2.40
CA GLN A 196 26.42 -0.24 3.79
C GLN A 196 25.23 0.64 4.19
N ALA A 197 24.43 1.09 3.22
CA ALA A 197 23.34 2.05 3.39
C ALA A 197 23.82 3.35 4.07
N ILE A 198 24.91 3.90 3.55
CA ILE A 198 25.55 5.13 4.04
C ILE A 198 25.59 6.16 2.93
N LEU A 199 25.06 7.35 3.22
CA LEU A 199 25.26 8.56 2.42
C LEU A 199 26.55 9.23 2.90
N THR A 200 27.53 9.31 2.04
CA THR A 200 28.82 9.95 2.33
C THR A 200 28.88 11.27 1.59
N ILE A 201 29.10 12.35 2.33
CA ILE A 201 29.35 13.69 1.78
C ILE A 201 30.79 14.03 2.08
N THR A 202 31.60 14.11 1.04
CA THR A 202 32.98 14.57 1.13
C THR A 202 33.00 16.03 0.70
N PHE A 203 33.64 16.89 1.50
CA PHE A 203 33.68 18.31 1.19
C PHE A 203 35.09 18.89 1.46
N THR A 204 35.39 19.97 0.73
CA THR A 204 36.61 20.75 0.84
C THR A 204 36.25 22.13 1.38
N ASN A 205 37.00 22.63 2.36
CA ASN A 205 36.84 23.95 2.98
C ASN A 205 35.42 24.27 3.46
N LEU A 206 35.01 23.73 4.60
CA LEU A 206 33.70 23.95 5.19
C LEU A 206 33.69 25.22 6.05
N LEU A 207 32.76 26.12 5.76
CA LEU A 207 32.43 27.29 6.55
C LEU A 207 31.05 27.08 7.18
N MET A 208 30.99 26.84 8.47
CA MET A 208 29.73 26.72 9.21
C MET A 208 29.46 27.99 10.00
N SER A 209 28.38 28.68 9.69
CA SER A 209 27.88 29.82 10.45
C SER A 209 26.71 29.41 11.31
N THR A 210 26.84 29.63 12.62
CA THR A 210 25.77 29.44 13.61
C THR A 210 25.60 30.73 14.39
N GLY A 211 24.72 31.62 13.94
CA GLY A 211 24.60 32.95 14.56
C GLY A 211 25.89 33.74 14.52
N SER A 212 26.54 33.95 15.67
CA SER A 212 27.78 34.69 15.80
C SER A 212 29.05 33.85 15.63
N ASP A 213 28.96 32.52 15.69
CA ASP A 213 30.11 31.62 15.68
C ASP A 213 30.39 31.11 14.27
N MET A 214 31.67 31.18 13.87
CA MET A 214 32.13 30.76 12.57
C MET A 214 33.16 29.62 12.78
N ILE A 215 32.83 28.43 12.31
CA ILE A 215 33.70 27.25 12.38
C ILE A 215 34.19 26.96 10.97
N VAL A 216 35.56 26.94 10.83
CA VAL A 216 36.22 26.56 9.58
C VAL A 216 36.82 25.18 9.76
N SER A 217 36.51 24.26 8.85
CA SER A 217 37.08 22.92 8.83
C SER A 217 37.61 22.58 7.45
N ARG A 218 38.81 22.05 7.36
CA ARG A 218 39.39 21.53 6.12
C ARG A 218 38.99 20.07 5.95
N ASP A 219 38.75 19.68 4.72
CA ASP A 219 38.55 18.31 4.24
C ASP A 219 38.01 17.31 5.26
N LYS A 220 36.72 17.17 5.31
CA LYS A 220 36.04 16.16 6.14
C LYS A 220 35.01 15.38 5.33
N THR A 221 34.80 14.16 5.77
CA THR A 221 33.76 13.29 5.25
C THR A 221 32.73 13.09 6.34
N PHE A 222 31.48 13.41 6.02
CA PHE A 222 30.33 13.07 6.86
C PHE A 222 29.60 11.87 6.29
N SER A 223 29.35 10.89 7.14
CA SER A 223 28.56 9.72 6.78
C SER A 223 27.24 9.70 7.55
N PHE A 224 26.15 9.66 6.81
CA PHE A 224 24.79 9.58 7.35
C PHE A 224 24.21 8.20 7.07
N PRO A 225 23.75 7.45 8.09
CA PRO A 225 23.08 6.18 7.85
C PRO A 225 21.75 6.42 7.13
N ILE A 226 21.57 5.80 5.98
CA ILE A 226 20.29 5.79 5.27
C ILE A 226 19.48 4.62 5.82
N PRO A 227 18.16 4.80 6.10
CA PRO A 227 17.33 3.69 6.54
C PRO A 227 17.30 2.56 5.50
N ASN A 228 17.99 1.46 5.76
CA ASN A 228 18.00 0.32 4.85
C ASN A 228 16.69 -0.48 5.02
N PRO A 229 15.84 -0.57 3.98
CA PRO A 229 14.55 -1.26 4.09
C PRO A 229 14.69 -2.76 4.33
N GLU A 230 15.81 -3.39 3.93
CA GLU A 230 16.07 -4.80 4.19
C GLU A 230 16.54 -5.06 5.64
N LYS A 231 17.35 -4.15 6.17
CA LYS A 231 17.90 -4.24 7.53
C LYS A 231 17.04 -3.50 8.56
N SER A 232 15.99 -2.78 8.12
CA SER A 232 15.11 -2.09 9.07
C SER A 232 14.39 -3.10 9.94
N ASN A 233 14.56 -2.91 11.23
CA ASN A 233 13.97 -3.75 12.27
C ASN A 233 12.47 -3.92 11.98
N PRO A 234 11.91 -5.16 11.94
CA PRO A 234 10.48 -5.39 11.74
C PRO A 234 9.60 -4.57 12.67
N ASP A 235 10.13 -4.19 13.84
CA ASP A 235 9.44 -3.38 14.83
C ASP A 235 9.23 -1.93 14.39
N LEU A 236 10.04 -1.43 13.45
CA LEU A 236 9.92 -0.08 12.86
C LEU A 236 9.04 -0.05 11.61
N LYS A 237 8.76 -1.22 11.01
CA LYS A 237 7.92 -1.30 9.81
C LYS A 237 6.46 -1.00 10.16
N SER A 238 5.76 -0.36 9.23
CA SER A 238 4.32 -0.19 9.33
C SER A 238 3.61 -1.56 9.42
N PRO A 239 2.57 -1.72 10.25
CA PRO A 239 1.82 -2.98 10.34
C PRO A 239 1.33 -3.51 8.99
N SER A 240 1.04 -2.62 8.04
CA SER A 240 0.65 -2.98 6.67
C SER A 240 1.78 -3.58 5.83
N GLU A 241 3.04 -3.46 6.25
CA GLU A 241 4.23 -3.97 5.56
C GLU A 241 4.77 -5.28 6.16
N VAL A 242 4.20 -5.72 7.28
CA VAL A 242 4.61 -6.97 7.93
C VAL A 242 4.02 -8.17 7.17
N PRO A 243 4.82 -9.19 6.79
CA PRO A 243 4.33 -10.45 6.22
C PRO A 243 3.33 -11.14 7.14
N MET A 244 2.34 -11.87 6.57
CA MET A 244 1.37 -12.60 7.38
C MET A 244 2.02 -13.61 8.33
N SER A 245 3.10 -14.23 7.90
CA SER A 245 3.87 -15.19 8.71
C SER A 245 4.46 -14.59 9.98
N MET A 246 4.82 -13.30 9.96
CA MET A 246 5.45 -12.60 11.07
C MET A 246 4.46 -11.84 11.96
N ILE A 247 3.18 -11.76 11.58
CA ILE A 247 2.18 -10.99 12.36
C ILE A 247 2.04 -11.54 13.78
N LYS A 248 2.01 -12.86 13.96
CA LYS A 248 1.90 -13.48 15.29
C LYS A 248 3.06 -13.11 16.20
N ASP A 249 4.30 -13.21 15.70
CA ASP A 249 5.51 -12.82 16.44
C ASP A 249 5.48 -11.32 16.82
N GLN A 250 5.05 -10.46 15.89
CA GLN A 250 4.92 -9.02 16.14
C GLN A 250 3.84 -8.71 17.18
N VAL A 251 2.73 -9.43 17.18
CA VAL A 251 1.67 -9.30 18.19
C VAL A 251 2.21 -9.68 19.57
N GLU A 252 2.93 -10.79 19.68
CA GLU A 252 3.55 -11.23 20.93
C GLU A 252 4.55 -10.21 21.47
N LYS A 253 5.40 -9.65 20.59
CA LYS A 253 6.31 -8.55 20.97
C LYS A 253 5.58 -7.31 21.44
N CYS A 254 4.47 -6.94 20.81
CA CYS A 254 3.65 -5.81 21.27
C CYS A 254 3.08 -6.08 22.68
N HIS A 255 2.57 -7.28 22.94
CA HIS A 255 2.09 -7.65 24.28
C HIS A 255 3.20 -7.60 25.33
N ALA A 256 4.39 -8.13 25.01
CA ALA A 256 5.54 -8.07 25.91
C ALA A 256 5.97 -6.63 26.21
N ARG A 257 5.96 -5.73 25.21
CA ARG A 257 6.26 -4.31 25.42
C ARG A 257 5.23 -3.60 26.28
N ILE A 258 3.94 -3.86 26.06
CA ILE A 258 2.86 -3.32 26.91
C ILE A 258 3.03 -3.78 28.35
N ALA A 259 3.28 -5.08 28.57
CA ALA A 259 3.48 -5.64 29.91
C ALA A 259 4.71 -5.02 30.60
N ALA A 260 5.83 -4.85 29.89
CA ALA A 260 7.03 -4.20 30.42
C ALA A 260 6.79 -2.73 30.80
N ALA A 261 6.08 -1.97 29.97
CA ALA A 261 5.73 -0.58 30.27
C ALA A 261 4.77 -0.50 31.47
N GLN A 262 3.76 -1.36 31.54
CA GLN A 262 2.84 -1.45 32.68
C GLN A 262 3.56 -1.85 33.99
N GLN A 263 4.51 -2.80 33.94
CA GLN A 263 5.32 -3.18 35.08
C GLN A 263 6.17 -2.01 35.59
N LYS A 264 6.74 -1.24 34.66
CA LYS A 264 7.50 -0.03 35.01
C LYS A 264 6.60 1.04 35.63
N MET A 265 5.40 1.24 35.13
CA MET A 265 4.41 2.13 35.76
C MET A 265 4.00 1.64 37.15
N ALA A 266 3.76 0.34 37.33
CA ALA A 266 3.45 -0.25 38.60
C ALA A 266 4.57 -0.10 39.65
N SER A 267 5.84 -0.24 39.22
CA SER A 267 7.01 -0.02 40.09
C SER A 267 7.12 1.44 40.55
N LEU A 268 6.85 2.39 39.65
CA LEU A 268 6.83 3.83 39.97
C LEU A 268 5.72 4.16 40.98
N THR A 269 4.51 3.60 40.80
CA THR A 269 3.39 3.76 41.74
C THR A 269 3.70 3.13 43.10
N ALA A 270 4.27 1.93 43.14
CA ALA A 270 4.66 1.29 44.37
C ALA A 270 5.71 2.11 45.14
N PHE A 271 6.71 2.63 44.45
CA PHE A 271 7.72 3.51 45.05
C PHE A 271 7.12 4.79 45.63
N SER A 272 6.17 5.41 44.93
CA SER A 272 5.49 6.61 45.42
C SER A 272 4.66 6.37 46.67
N LEU A 273 4.00 5.21 46.77
CA LEU A 273 3.23 4.83 47.96
C LEU A 273 4.13 4.66 49.19
N VAL A 274 5.38 4.21 49.02
CA VAL A 274 6.36 4.04 50.08
C VAL A 274 6.98 5.38 50.49
N THR A 275 7.24 6.27 49.53
CA THR A 275 7.91 7.57 49.82
C THR A 275 6.94 8.70 50.16
N GLY A 276 5.64 8.54 49.91
CA GLY A 276 4.63 9.59 50.09
C GLY A 276 4.72 10.71 49.03
N ASP A 277 5.57 10.56 48.00
CA ASP A 277 5.76 11.56 46.95
C ASP A 277 4.87 11.26 45.74
N SER A 278 3.91 12.15 45.47
CA SER A 278 3.00 12.05 44.32
C SER A 278 3.49 12.76 43.04
N SER A 279 4.67 13.37 43.06
CA SER A 279 5.24 14.13 41.91
C SER A 279 5.54 13.24 40.69
N TRP A 280 5.68 11.94 40.90
CA TRP A 280 5.94 10.94 39.86
C TRP A 280 4.87 10.92 38.78
N ALA A 281 3.58 11.17 39.11
CA ALA A 281 2.49 11.19 38.12
C ALA A 281 2.64 12.31 37.08
N ALA A 282 3.32 13.40 37.47
CA ALA A 282 3.68 14.48 36.54
C ALA A 282 5.04 14.29 35.87
N SER A 283 5.78 13.22 36.21
CA SER A 283 7.11 12.96 35.68
C SER A 283 7.10 12.64 34.18
N GLN A 284 8.15 13.04 33.50
CA GLN A 284 8.34 12.71 32.09
C GLN A 284 8.39 11.20 31.84
N THR A 285 8.90 10.44 32.82
CA THR A 285 9.02 8.97 32.75
C THR A 285 7.63 8.32 32.70
N TRP A 286 6.68 8.79 33.51
CA TRP A 286 5.29 8.30 33.48
C TRP A 286 4.63 8.57 32.14
N ARG A 287 4.68 9.81 31.68
CA ARG A 287 4.12 10.22 30.37
C ARG A 287 4.72 9.42 29.21
N ASN A 288 6.01 9.14 29.26
CA ASN A 288 6.67 8.32 28.25
C ASN A 288 6.14 6.87 28.26
N CYS A 289 5.95 6.27 29.42
CA CYS A 289 5.35 4.92 29.53
C CYS A 289 3.89 4.90 29.06
N GLU A 290 3.10 5.92 29.41
CA GLU A 290 1.71 6.06 28.98
C GLU A 290 1.62 6.20 27.45
N ASN A 291 2.44 7.06 26.85
CA ASN A 291 2.54 7.23 25.40
C ASN A 291 3.02 5.96 24.71
N GLU A 292 3.95 5.21 25.32
CA GLU A 292 4.41 3.93 24.78
C GLU A 292 3.27 2.90 24.78
N VAL A 293 2.52 2.76 25.88
CA VAL A 293 1.37 1.86 25.96
C VAL A 293 0.32 2.23 24.92
N ALA A 294 -0.01 3.51 24.79
CA ALA A 294 -0.97 4.00 23.80
C ALA A 294 -0.51 3.69 22.37
N GLY A 295 0.72 4.04 22.02
CA GLY A 295 1.26 3.80 20.68
C GLY A 295 1.40 2.33 20.31
N VAL A 296 1.83 1.48 21.28
CA VAL A 296 1.94 0.04 21.03
C VAL A 296 0.56 -0.62 21.00
N SER A 297 -0.43 -0.16 21.76
CA SER A 297 -1.80 -0.67 21.69
C SER A 297 -2.46 -0.33 20.35
N GLU A 298 -2.26 0.87 19.82
CA GLU A 298 -2.72 1.24 18.48
C GLU A 298 -2.05 0.36 17.40
N ARG A 299 -0.74 0.13 17.52
CA ARG A 299 -0.02 -0.78 16.62
C ARG A 299 -0.59 -2.20 16.68
N LEU A 300 -0.93 -2.69 17.87
CA LEU A 300 -1.52 -4.01 18.08
C LEU A 300 -2.86 -4.15 17.38
N GLN A 301 -3.75 -3.16 17.50
CA GLN A 301 -5.04 -3.14 16.79
C GLN A 301 -4.86 -3.16 15.29
N ARG A 302 -3.91 -2.39 14.78
CA ARG A 302 -3.57 -2.39 13.35
C ARG A 302 -3.05 -3.77 12.89
N LEU A 303 -2.19 -4.43 13.68
CA LEU A 303 -1.69 -5.78 13.38
C LEU A 303 -2.81 -6.83 13.35
N HIS A 304 -3.76 -6.79 14.30
CA HIS A 304 -4.92 -7.68 14.30
C HIS A 304 -5.88 -7.45 13.12
N THR A 305 -5.93 -6.23 12.61
CA THR A 305 -6.78 -5.87 11.47
C THR A 305 -6.20 -6.36 10.13
N GLU A 306 -4.87 -6.41 9.99
CA GLU A 306 -4.20 -6.70 8.71
C GLU A 306 -4.55 -8.06 8.08
N PRO A 307 -4.60 -9.19 8.81
CA PRO A 307 -5.00 -10.48 8.23
C PRO A 307 -6.43 -10.41 7.66
N ASN A 308 -7.38 -9.89 8.45
CA ASN A 308 -8.77 -9.75 8.01
C ASN A 308 -8.88 -8.87 6.76
N ARG A 309 -8.14 -7.77 6.70
CA ARG A 309 -8.11 -6.87 5.54
C ARG A 309 -7.57 -7.56 4.29
N ARG A 310 -6.48 -8.33 4.40
CA ARG A 310 -5.89 -9.04 3.25
C ARG A 310 -6.81 -10.12 2.72
N TRP A 311 -7.43 -10.88 3.60
CA TRP A 311 -8.41 -11.89 3.23
C TRP A 311 -9.67 -11.26 2.61
N ALA A 312 -10.26 -10.26 3.24
CA ALA A 312 -11.44 -9.58 2.73
C ALA A 312 -11.21 -8.96 1.34
N ASN A 313 -10.04 -8.31 1.14
CA ASN A 313 -9.66 -7.76 -0.16
C ASN A 313 -9.46 -8.85 -1.22
N GLY A 314 -8.85 -10.00 -0.87
CA GLY A 314 -8.67 -11.10 -1.80
C GLY A 314 -9.99 -11.71 -2.22
N PHE A 315 -10.91 -11.94 -1.28
CA PHE A 315 -12.22 -12.49 -1.56
C PHE A 315 -13.17 -11.52 -2.30
N SER A 316 -12.81 -10.26 -2.46
CA SER A 316 -13.57 -9.31 -3.28
C SER A 316 -13.82 -9.83 -4.70
N CYS A 317 -12.88 -10.58 -5.31
CA CYS A 317 -13.07 -11.22 -6.62
C CYS A 317 -14.32 -12.08 -6.66
N PHE A 318 -14.49 -12.94 -5.65
CA PHE A 318 -15.64 -13.82 -5.57
C PHE A 318 -16.95 -13.02 -5.41
N PHE A 319 -17.01 -12.08 -4.49
CA PHE A 319 -18.24 -11.31 -4.23
C PHE A 319 -18.61 -10.37 -5.37
N PHE A 320 -17.63 -9.84 -6.10
CA PHE A 320 -17.88 -9.02 -7.29
C PHE A 320 -18.54 -9.84 -8.40
N VAL A 321 -18.03 -11.04 -8.65
CA VAL A 321 -18.60 -11.96 -9.65
C VAL A 321 -19.96 -12.52 -9.18
N TRP A 322 -20.08 -12.79 -7.87
CA TRP A 322 -21.33 -13.24 -7.25
C TRP A 322 -22.49 -12.27 -7.46
N LEU A 323 -22.21 -10.95 -7.36
CA LEU A 323 -23.17 -9.89 -7.64
C LEU A 323 -23.29 -9.63 -9.15
N GLY A 324 -22.15 -9.56 -9.85
CA GLY A 324 -22.07 -9.10 -11.24
C GLY A 324 -22.81 -9.97 -12.22
N ILE A 325 -22.70 -11.30 -12.11
CA ILE A 325 -23.38 -12.23 -13.04
C ILE A 325 -24.89 -12.09 -13.00
N PRO A 326 -25.56 -12.19 -11.82
CA PRO A 326 -27.05 -12.09 -11.81
C PRO A 326 -27.53 -10.71 -12.25
N LEU A 327 -26.78 -9.66 -11.93
CA LEU A 327 -27.13 -8.31 -12.34
C LEU A 327 -26.98 -8.12 -13.87
N ALA A 328 -25.91 -8.66 -14.46
CA ALA A 328 -25.67 -8.65 -15.90
C ALA A 328 -26.78 -9.41 -16.68
N ILE A 329 -27.22 -10.57 -16.17
CA ILE A 329 -28.32 -11.32 -16.77
C ILE A 329 -29.64 -10.53 -16.74
N ARG A 330 -29.90 -9.80 -15.66
CA ARG A 330 -31.11 -9.00 -15.53
C ARG A 330 -31.16 -7.80 -16.48
N LEU A 331 -29.98 -7.24 -16.81
CA LEU A 331 -29.84 -6.07 -17.69
C LEU A 331 -29.81 -6.45 -19.18
N GLN A 332 -30.53 -7.48 -19.60
CA GLN A 332 -30.53 -8.14 -20.93
C GLN A 332 -30.51 -7.22 -22.16
N ARG A 333 -31.03 -6.02 -22.07
CA ARG A 333 -31.15 -5.06 -23.19
C ARG A 333 -30.18 -3.87 -23.11
N ALA A 334 -29.34 -3.83 -22.08
CA ALA A 334 -28.38 -2.75 -21.94
C ALA A 334 -27.11 -3.06 -22.75
N ASP A 335 -26.49 -2.01 -23.27
CA ASP A 335 -25.12 -2.10 -23.83
C ASP A 335 -24.14 -2.70 -22.83
N VAL A 336 -23.11 -3.36 -23.33
CA VAL A 336 -22.07 -3.98 -22.53
C VAL A 336 -21.47 -2.99 -21.49
N PHE A 337 -21.22 -1.76 -21.93
CA PHE A 337 -20.71 -0.71 -21.03
C PHE A 337 -21.71 -0.32 -19.96
N SER A 338 -22.98 -0.12 -20.33
CA SER A 338 -24.06 0.18 -19.37
C SER A 338 -24.24 -0.95 -18.34
N SER A 339 -24.16 -2.19 -18.80
CA SER A 339 -24.22 -3.37 -17.91
C SER A 339 -23.03 -3.42 -16.94
N PHE A 340 -21.82 -3.13 -17.42
CA PHE A 340 -20.64 -3.06 -16.57
C PHE A 340 -20.76 -1.96 -15.52
N PHE A 341 -21.12 -0.74 -15.93
CA PHE A 341 -21.29 0.37 -14.99
C PHE A 341 -22.36 0.11 -13.95
N ALA A 342 -23.48 -0.51 -14.35
CA ALA A 342 -24.55 -0.90 -13.42
C ALA A 342 -24.09 -1.95 -12.40
N CYS A 343 -23.18 -2.85 -12.77
CA CYS A 343 -22.58 -3.81 -11.84
C CYS A 343 -21.47 -3.17 -10.97
N PHE A 344 -20.73 -2.24 -11.53
CA PHE A 344 -19.61 -1.60 -10.87
C PHE A 344 -20.02 -0.52 -9.85
N LEU A 345 -21.12 0.22 -10.16
CA LEU A 345 -21.59 1.32 -9.32
C LEU A 345 -21.99 0.89 -7.89
N PRO A 346 -22.73 -0.21 -7.65
CA PRO A 346 -22.97 -0.71 -6.30
C PRO A 346 -21.69 -1.09 -5.55
N ILE A 347 -20.69 -1.62 -6.27
CA ILE A 347 -19.39 -1.94 -5.67
C ILE A 347 -18.70 -0.65 -5.23
N LEU A 348 -18.65 0.36 -6.09
CA LEU A 348 -18.01 1.63 -5.78
C LEU A 348 -18.74 2.39 -4.65
N ALA A 349 -20.07 2.41 -4.68
CA ALA A 349 -20.86 3.19 -3.74
C ALA A 349 -21.10 2.50 -2.38
N LEU A 350 -21.10 1.16 -2.35
CA LEU A 350 -21.42 0.41 -1.14
C LEU A 350 -20.21 -0.33 -0.58
N TYR A 351 -19.53 -1.12 -1.41
CA TYR A 351 -18.42 -1.96 -0.94
C TYR A 351 -17.23 -1.14 -0.43
N TYR A 352 -16.74 -0.17 -1.21
CA TYR A 352 -15.56 0.60 -0.82
C TYR A 352 -15.77 1.47 0.42
N PRO A 353 -16.86 2.22 0.59
CA PRO A 353 -17.12 2.96 1.84
C PRO A 353 -17.25 2.05 3.06
N LEU A 354 -17.91 0.90 2.93
CA LEU A 354 -18.01 -0.06 4.03
C LEU A 354 -16.67 -0.70 4.37
N LEU A 355 -15.88 -1.04 3.37
CA LEU A 355 -14.52 -1.58 3.56
C LEU A 355 -13.61 -0.56 4.26
N ILE A 356 -13.58 0.69 3.78
CA ILE A 356 -12.75 1.74 4.36
C ILE A 356 -13.20 2.06 5.78
N GLY A 357 -14.50 2.21 6.00
CA GLY A 357 -15.07 2.44 7.33
C GLY A 357 -14.78 1.30 8.30
N GLY A 358 -14.94 0.05 7.86
CA GLY A 358 -14.62 -1.15 8.64
C GLY A 358 -13.13 -1.24 8.98
N VAL A 359 -12.25 -0.97 8.02
CA VAL A 359 -10.79 -0.97 8.24
C VAL A 359 -10.37 0.15 9.19
N ASN A 360 -10.89 1.37 9.03
CA ASN A 360 -10.54 2.49 9.90
C ASN A 360 -11.07 2.27 11.33
N GLY A 361 -12.32 1.81 11.48
CA GLY A 361 -12.88 1.47 12.78
C GLY A 361 -12.15 0.32 13.49
N ALA A 362 -11.71 -0.69 12.74
CA ALA A 362 -10.91 -1.77 13.31
C ALA A 362 -9.50 -1.31 13.70
N LYS A 363 -8.86 -0.43 12.92
CA LYS A 363 -7.54 0.14 13.24
C LYS A 363 -7.54 1.06 14.44
N SER A 364 -8.63 1.81 14.64
CA SER A 364 -8.81 2.66 15.82
C SER A 364 -9.28 1.89 17.06
N GLY A 365 -9.58 0.58 16.93
CA GLY A 365 -10.09 -0.24 18.04
C GLY A 365 -11.56 -0.02 18.40
N THR A 366 -12.30 0.81 17.64
CA THR A 366 -13.74 1.05 17.86
C THR A 366 -14.60 -0.11 17.37
N LEU A 367 -14.11 -0.86 16.36
CA LEU A 367 -14.80 -2.02 15.79
C LEU A 367 -13.91 -3.27 15.85
N PRO A 368 -14.48 -4.46 15.97
CA PRO A 368 -13.69 -5.69 15.91
C PRO A 368 -13.08 -5.89 14.53
N PRO A 369 -11.91 -6.54 14.42
CA PRO A 369 -11.20 -6.77 13.14
C PRO A 369 -12.03 -7.51 12.08
N SER A 370 -13.00 -8.33 12.50
CA SER A 370 -13.93 -9.04 11.60
C SER A 370 -14.87 -8.10 10.83
N PHE A 371 -15.07 -6.86 11.31
CA PHE A 371 -15.97 -5.89 10.69
C PHE A 371 -15.50 -5.45 9.28
N VAL A 372 -14.24 -5.70 8.95
CA VAL A 372 -13.69 -5.50 7.60
C VAL A 372 -14.44 -6.32 6.54
N TRP A 373 -15.08 -7.42 6.91
CA TRP A 373 -15.86 -8.29 6.01
C TRP A 373 -17.26 -7.75 5.67
N ILE A 374 -17.69 -6.66 6.32
CA ILE A 374 -19.07 -6.15 6.16
C ILE A 374 -19.39 -5.78 4.71
N GLY A 375 -18.45 -5.22 3.96
CA GLY A 375 -18.59 -4.92 2.54
C GLY A 375 -18.85 -6.17 1.70
N ASN A 376 -18.09 -7.24 1.94
CA ASN A 376 -18.27 -8.53 1.27
C ASN A 376 -19.62 -9.18 1.61
N LEU A 377 -20.01 -9.15 2.87
CA LEU A 377 -21.30 -9.69 3.32
C LEU A 377 -22.49 -8.95 2.70
N CYS A 378 -22.44 -7.62 2.63
CA CYS A 378 -23.48 -6.82 1.97
C CYS A 378 -23.61 -7.19 0.49
N LEU A 379 -22.49 -7.30 -0.26
CA LEU A 379 -22.52 -7.74 -1.65
C LEU A 379 -23.06 -9.18 -1.78
N GLY A 380 -22.69 -10.07 -0.86
CA GLY A 380 -23.18 -11.45 -0.78
C GLY A 380 -24.70 -11.52 -0.65
N ILE A 381 -25.29 -10.73 0.26
CA ILE A 381 -26.73 -10.66 0.50
C ILE A 381 -27.45 -10.10 -0.73
N ILE A 382 -26.95 -9.00 -1.30
CA ILE A 382 -27.56 -8.39 -2.49
C ILE A 382 -27.48 -9.35 -3.69
N GLY A 383 -26.33 -9.98 -3.91
CA GLY A 383 -26.17 -10.97 -4.98
C GLY A 383 -27.11 -12.17 -4.81
N TYR A 384 -27.24 -12.69 -3.60
CA TYR A 384 -28.20 -13.77 -3.30
C TYR A 384 -29.65 -13.36 -3.60
N TRP A 385 -30.04 -12.13 -3.28
CA TRP A 385 -31.35 -11.62 -3.57
C TRP A 385 -31.64 -11.57 -5.09
N PHE A 386 -30.67 -11.12 -5.90
CA PHE A 386 -30.78 -11.13 -7.37
C PHE A 386 -30.84 -12.55 -7.93
N ILE A 387 -30.04 -13.48 -7.42
CA ILE A 387 -30.11 -14.91 -7.83
C ILE A 387 -31.49 -15.49 -7.58
N LYS A 388 -32.08 -15.22 -6.40
CA LYS A 388 -33.42 -15.68 -6.07
C LYS A 388 -34.49 -15.13 -7.02
N GLN A 389 -34.33 -13.88 -7.47
CA GLN A 389 -35.27 -13.28 -8.45
C GLN A 389 -35.16 -13.94 -9.83
N ILE A 390 -33.92 -14.25 -10.30
CA ILE A 390 -33.71 -14.91 -11.60
C ILE A 390 -34.29 -16.32 -11.58
N HIS A 391 -34.31 -16.98 -10.43
CA HIS A 391 -34.90 -18.34 -10.31
C HIS A 391 -36.43 -18.34 -10.29
N LYS A 392 -37.04 -17.24 -9.85
CA LYS A 392 -38.51 -17.12 -9.81
C LYS A 392 -39.16 -16.72 -11.16
N ASN A 393 -38.42 -16.00 -11.99
CA ASN A 393 -38.80 -15.55 -13.33
C ASN A 393 -38.19 -16.48 -14.40
#